data_dffc5590b10d420aec3616c9a21eb3a7
#
_entry.id   dffc5590b10d420aec3616c9a21eb3a7
#
_cell.length_a   1.000
_cell.length_b   1.000
_cell.length_c   1.000
_cell.angle_alpha   90.00
_cell.angle_beta   90.00
_cell.angle_gamma   90.00
#
_symmetry.space_group_name_H-M   'P 1'
#
loop_
_entity.id
_entity.type
_entity.pdbx_description
1 polymer ?
#
loop_
_entity_poly.entity_id
_entity_poly.type
_entity_poly.pdbx_seq_one_letter_code
_entity_poly.pdbx_strand_id
1 'polypeptide(L)'
;MKLHIPNTSGINLFTAYGPDFVTVNQEKHQKNLIVLPDTIVQAWCTATVETLTETDMQQLMQLETEIVLLGTGSRLRFPSTALLRPFAPAGIGLEVMDLQAACRTYNILAAEGRKVAAALLFC
;
A
#
# COMPACT_ATOMS: atom_id res chain seq x y z
N MET A 1 11.13 7.04 -24.64
CA MET A 1 11.41 6.67 -23.99
C MET A 1 11.30 6.28 -23.37
N LYS A 2 10.96 6.53 -23.53
CA LYS A 2 11.02 6.21 -22.76
C LYS A 2 11.39 5.48 -22.08
N LEU A 3 11.47 5.46 -22.06
CA LEU A 3 11.92 4.79 -21.34
C LEU A 3 11.81 4.16 -20.74
N HIS A 4 11.56 4.01 -20.71
CA HIS A 4 11.54 3.43 -19.97
C HIS A 4 11.48 2.87 -19.33
N ILE A 5 11.17 3.22 -19.56
CA ILE A 5 11.13 2.56 -19.01
C ILE A 5 11.00 1.84 -18.58
N PRO A 6 10.98 2.17 -18.28
CA PRO A 6 10.81 1.35 -17.79
C PRO A 6 10.21 0.70 -17.29
N ASN A 7 9.38 1.60 -16.91
CA ASN A 7 8.76 0.64 -16.49
C ASN A 7 8.71 -0.43 -17.34
N THR A 8 9.50 -0.57 -17.65
CA THR A 8 9.72 -1.56 -18.47
C THR A 8 9.35 -2.85 -18.01
N SER A 9 9.34 -3.07 -16.76
CA SER A 9 8.95 -4.36 -16.22
C SER A 9 7.46 -4.55 -16.26
N GLY A 10 6.69 -3.50 -16.50
CA GLY A 10 5.24 -3.60 -16.46
C GLY A 10 4.66 -3.60 -15.06
N ILE A 11 5.46 -3.39 -14.04
CA ILE A 11 4.93 -3.37 -12.67
C ILE A 11 4.41 -1.98 -12.34
N ASN A 12 3.44 -1.95 -11.42
CA ASN A 12 2.89 -0.71 -10.90
C ASN A 12 3.90 -0.03 -9.97
N LEU A 13 4.14 1.23 -10.18
CA LEU A 13 5.01 2.03 -9.33
C LEU A 13 4.34 3.39 -9.08
N PHE A 14 4.66 3.99 -7.93
CA PHE A 14 4.21 5.34 -7.65
C PHE A 14 5.13 6.31 -8.37
N THR A 15 4.56 7.13 -9.24
CA THR A 15 5.32 8.10 -10.03
C THR A 15 5.33 9.48 -9.40
N ALA A 16 4.38 9.73 -8.48
CA ALA A 16 4.36 10.95 -7.68
C ALA A 16 3.51 10.69 -6.45
N TYR A 17 3.73 11.46 -5.41
CA TYR A 17 2.90 11.39 -4.22
C TYR A 17 3.05 12.67 -3.41
N GLY A 18 2.01 13.01 -2.68
CA GLY A 18 1.97 14.17 -1.81
C GLY A 18 1.23 13.82 -0.52
N PRO A 19 0.82 14.82 0.25
CA PRO A 19 0.17 14.53 1.53
C PRO A 19 -1.21 13.90 1.38
N ASP A 20 -1.90 14.13 0.26
CA ASP A 20 -3.28 13.66 0.10
C ASP A 20 -3.54 13.05 -1.27
N PHE A 21 -2.51 12.66 -2.00
CA PHE A 21 -2.69 12.00 -3.29
C PHE A 21 -1.50 11.10 -3.61
N VAL A 22 -1.73 10.16 -4.52
CA VAL A 22 -0.64 9.39 -5.14
C VAL A 22 -0.94 9.30 -6.63
N THR A 23 0.13 9.13 -7.41
CA THR A 23 0.00 8.87 -8.84
C THR A 23 0.65 7.53 -9.12
N VAL A 24 -0.12 6.60 -9.70
CA VAL A 24 0.38 5.28 -10.06
C VAL A 24 0.38 5.21 -11.57
N ASN A 25 1.56 5.00 -12.16
CA ASN A 25 1.68 4.94 -13.61
C ASN A 25 1.03 6.15 -14.27
N GLN A 26 1.18 7.32 -13.66
CA GLN A 26 0.68 8.61 -14.14
C GLN A 26 -0.82 8.83 -13.95
N GLU A 27 -1.51 7.94 -13.26
CA GLU A 27 -2.92 8.12 -12.92
C GLU A 27 -3.05 8.53 -11.46
N LYS A 28 -3.73 9.64 -11.19
CA LYS A 28 -3.84 10.22 -9.86
C LYS A 28 -4.96 9.56 -9.06
N HIS A 29 -4.69 9.26 -7.80
CA HIS A 29 -5.66 8.67 -6.88
C HIS A 29 -5.68 9.46 -5.58
N GLN A 30 -6.88 9.67 -5.03
CA GLN A 30 -7.08 10.38 -3.78
C GLN A 30 -8.01 9.64 -2.82
N LYS A 31 -8.31 8.37 -3.14
CA LYS A 31 -9.14 7.52 -2.29
C LYS A 31 -8.36 6.27 -1.91
N ASN A 32 -8.79 5.62 -0.84
CA ASN A 32 -8.11 4.43 -0.33
C ASN A 32 -7.83 3.43 -1.44
N LEU A 33 -6.61 2.92 -1.48
CA LEU A 33 -6.09 2.21 -2.63
C LEU A 33 -5.14 1.12 -2.17
N ILE A 34 -5.18 -0.04 -2.81
CA ILE A 34 -4.11 -1.03 -2.65
C ILE A 34 -3.38 -1.13 -3.98
N VAL A 35 -2.05 -1.03 -3.92
CA VAL A 35 -1.21 -1.17 -5.11
C VAL A 35 -0.29 -2.37 -4.91
N LEU A 36 -0.34 -3.30 -5.86
CA LEU A 36 0.57 -4.43 -5.95
C LEU A 36 1.31 -4.32 -7.28
N PRO A 37 2.42 -5.03 -7.45
CA PRO A 37 3.16 -4.93 -8.71
C PRO A 37 2.32 -5.22 -9.95
N ASP A 38 1.33 -6.11 -9.84
CA ASP A 38 0.53 -6.53 -10.99
C ASP A 38 -0.95 -6.18 -10.86
N THR A 39 -1.38 -5.49 -9.82
CA THR A 39 -2.80 -5.27 -9.56
C THR A 39 -2.99 -3.97 -8.79
N ILE A 40 -4.11 -3.30 -9.04
CA ILE A 40 -4.52 -2.14 -8.25
C ILE A 40 -5.95 -2.40 -7.80
N VAL A 41 -6.20 -2.25 -6.49
CA VAL A 41 -7.55 -2.40 -5.93
C VAL A 41 -8.00 -1.04 -5.45
N GLN A 42 -8.97 -0.46 -6.15
CA GLN A 42 -9.51 0.85 -5.80
C GLN A 42 -10.59 0.69 -4.74
N ALA A 43 -10.66 1.69 -3.86
CA ALA A 43 -11.72 1.75 -2.84
C ALA A 43 -11.79 0.46 -2.03
N TRP A 44 -10.63 -0.05 -1.58
CA TRP A 44 -10.59 -1.32 -0.86
C TRP A 44 -11.31 -1.24 0.49
N CYS A 45 -11.41 -0.06 1.05
CA CYS A 45 -12.23 0.19 2.23
C CYS A 45 -12.53 1.68 2.29
N THR A 46 -13.50 2.05 3.12
CA THR A 46 -13.85 3.45 3.35
C THR A 46 -13.38 3.93 4.72
N ALA A 47 -12.55 3.13 5.39
CA ALA A 47 -12.14 3.39 6.76
C ALA A 47 -11.05 4.44 6.85
N THR A 48 -10.96 5.05 8.01
CA THR A 48 -9.76 5.76 8.46
C THR A 48 -8.96 4.80 9.32
N VAL A 49 -7.79 5.22 9.78
CA VAL A 49 -6.99 4.37 10.67
C VAL A 49 -7.82 3.98 11.91
N GLU A 50 -8.62 4.92 12.44
CA GLU A 50 -9.39 4.69 13.65
C GLU A 50 -10.59 3.78 13.44
N THR A 51 -11.07 3.63 12.20
CA THR A 51 -12.27 2.85 11.93
C THR A 51 -12.00 1.57 11.16
N LEU A 52 -10.74 1.20 10.98
CA LEU A 52 -10.39 -0.08 10.35
C LEU A 52 -11.00 -1.24 11.11
N THR A 53 -11.46 -2.25 10.38
CA THR A 53 -12.10 -3.43 10.95
C THR A 53 -11.28 -4.68 10.67
N GLU A 54 -11.63 -5.77 11.36
CA GLU A 54 -11.01 -7.06 11.08
C GLU A 54 -11.22 -7.50 9.65
N THR A 55 -12.41 -7.21 9.09
CA THR A 55 -12.69 -7.57 7.71
C THR A 55 -11.76 -6.83 6.75
N ASP A 56 -11.50 -5.55 7.01
CA ASP A 56 -10.55 -4.78 6.20
C ASP A 56 -9.17 -5.43 6.24
N MET A 57 -8.71 -5.81 7.44
CA MET A 57 -7.39 -6.40 7.59
C MET A 57 -7.29 -7.79 6.96
N GLN A 58 -8.38 -8.58 7.02
CA GLN A 58 -8.40 -9.89 6.37
C GLN A 58 -8.24 -9.75 4.86
N GLN A 59 -8.80 -8.70 4.29
CA GLN A 59 -8.64 -8.42 2.88
C GLN A 59 -7.16 -8.28 2.51
N LEU A 60 -6.39 -7.61 3.38
CA LEU A 60 -4.95 -7.47 3.16
C LEU A 60 -4.23 -8.80 3.29
N MET A 61 -4.66 -9.65 4.21
CA MET A 61 -4.02 -10.94 4.41
C MET A 61 -4.22 -11.89 3.24
N GLN A 62 -5.26 -11.65 2.43
CA GLN A 62 -5.59 -12.51 1.30
C GLN A 62 -4.87 -12.11 0.00
N LEU A 63 -4.03 -11.08 0.04
CA LEU A 63 -3.35 -10.58 -1.15
C LEU A 63 -2.19 -11.47 -1.60
N GLU A 64 -1.80 -12.45 -0.80
CA GLU A 64 -0.70 -13.36 -1.13
C GLU A 64 0.63 -12.64 -1.29
N THR A 65 0.90 -11.71 -0.39
CA THR A 65 2.15 -10.96 -0.40
C THR A 65 3.02 -11.35 0.78
N GLU A 66 4.31 -11.04 0.69
CA GLU A 66 5.24 -11.20 1.81
C GLU A 66 5.16 -10.04 2.77
N ILE A 67 4.90 -8.84 2.25
CA ILE A 67 4.95 -7.60 3.00
C ILE A 67 3.75 -6.75 2.62
N VAL A 68 3.07 -6.21 3.62
CA VAL A 68 2.04 -5.20 3.43
C VAL A 68 2.52 -3.92 4.11
N LEU A 69 2.53 -2.84 3.34
CA LEU A 69 2.86 -1.51 3.85
C LEU A 69 1.55 -0.76 4.02
N LEU A 70 1.18 -0.48 5.25
CA LEU A 70 -0.05 0.25 5.54
C LEU A 70 0.29 1.73 5.66
N GLY A 71 -0.16 2.53 4.69
CA GLY A 71 0.05 3.96 4.68
C GLY A 71 -1.10 4.66 5.37
N THR A 72 -0.81 5.46 6.38
CA THR A 72 -1.83 6.01 7.27
C THR A 72 -2.18 7.46 6.99
N GLY A 73 -1.99 7.90 5.75
CA GLY A 73 -2.34 9.27 5.37
C GLY A 73 -1.18 10.23 5.58
N SER A 74 -1.48 11.49 5.80
CA SER A 74 -0.47 12.53 5.84
C SER A 74 0.45 12.43 7.05
N ARG A 75 0.07 11.65 8.06
CA ARG A 75 0.91 11.47 9.25
C ARG A 75 0.80 10.03 9.74
N LEU A 76 1.82 9.60 10.47
CA LEU A 76 1.86 8.26 11.02
C LEU A 76 0.87 8.10 12.17
N ARG A 77 0.02 7.09 12.06
CA ARG A 77 -0.90 6.69 13.12
C ARG A 77 -1.00 5.18 13.10
N PHE A 78 -1.11 4.57 14.26
CA PHE A 78 -1.15 3.11 14.35
C PHE A 78 -2.57 2.61 14.58
N PRO A 79 -3.02 1.59 13.83
CA PRO A 79 -4.25 0.88 14.16
C PRO A 79 -4.12 0.19 15.50
N SER A 80 -5.23 -0.31 16.04
CA SER A 80 -5.17 -1.05 17.30
C SER A 80 -4.32 -2.31 17.14
N THR A 81 -3.64 -2.68 18.21
CA THR A 81 -2.77 -3.86 18.21
C THR A 81 -3.52 -5.13 17.81
N ALA A 82 -4.80 -5.24 18.20
CA ALA A 82 -5.59 -6.41 17.87
C ALA A 82 -5.74 -6.61 16.37
N LEU A 83 -5.78 -5.52 15.60
CA LEU A 83 -5.87 -5.61 14.13
C LEU A 83 -4.55 -6.02 13.51
N LEU A 84 -3.43 -5.65 14.12
CA LEU A 84 -2.11 -5.94 13.57
C LEU A 84 -1.62 -7.35 13.91
N ARG A 85 -2.09 -7.89 15.02
CA ARG A 85 -1.56 -9.12 15.60
C ARG A 85 -1.63 -10.34 14.67
N PRO A 86 -2.68 -10.54 13.85
CA PRO A 86 -2.78 -11.77 13.05
C PRO A 86 -1.74 -11.91 11.93
N PHE A 87 -1.05 -10.83 11.56
CA PHE A 87 -0.18 -10.87 10.39
C PHE A 87 1.07 -11.71 10.61
N ALA A 88 1.71 -11.61 11.76
CA ALA A 88 2.94 -12.35 12.03
C ALA A 88 2.73 -13.87 11.98
N PRO A 89 1.71 -14.43 12.66
CA PRO A 89 1.47 -15.87 12.55
C PRO A 89 1.14 -16.32 11.13
N ALA A 90 0.56 -15.43 10.32
CA ALA A 90 0.25 -15.75 8.93
C ALA A 90 1.48 -15.65 8.02
N GLY A 91 2.62 -15.25 8.55
CA GLY A 91 3.84 -15.14 7.76
C GLY A 91 3.91 -13.89 6.91
N ILE A 92 3.12 -12.87 7.23
CA ILE A 92 3.08 -11.64 6.46
C ILE A 92 3.71 -10.52 7.27
N GLY A 93 4.72 -9.85 6.70
CA GLY A 93 5.29 -8.66 7.32
C GLY A 93 4.33 -7.49 7.14
N LEU A 94 3.98 -6.83 8.24
CA LEU A 94 3.12 -5.65 8.17
C LEU A 94 3.90 -4.48 8.76
N GLU A 95 4.06 -3.43 7.95
CA GLU A 95 4.75 -2.21 8.36
C GLU A 95 3.76 -1.06 8.26
N VAL A 96 3.69 -0.26 9.31
CA VAL A 96 2.81 0.91 9.36
C VAL A 96 3.65 2.16 9.18
N MET A 97 3.28 3.01 8.24
CA MET A 97 4.03 4.23 7.95
C MET A 97 3.10 5.27 7.36
N ASP A 98 3.55 6.52 7.24
CA ASP A 98 2.71 7.53 6.60
C ASP A 98 2.64 7.26 5.09
N LEU A 99 1.74 7.99 4.41
CA LEU A 99 1.44 7.75 3.01
C LEU A 99 2.69 7.85 2.12
N GLN A 100 3.47 8.89 2.30
CA GLN A 100 4.62 9.12 1.42
C GLN A 100 5.71 8.08 1.67
N ALA A 101 5.93 7.71 2.92
CA ALA A 101 6.91 6.67 3.24
C ALA A 101 6.49 5.32 2.65
N ALA A 102 5.19 5.02 2.69
CA ALA A 102 4.68 3.77 2.10
C ALA A 102 4.94 3.73 0.60
N CYS A 103 4.75 4.84 -0.10
CA CYS A 103 5.00 4.90 -1.53
C CYS A 103 6.47 4.70 -1.85
N ARG A 104 7.37 5.35 -1.09
CA ARG A 104 8.82 5.20 -1.32
C ARG A 104 9.27 3.77 -1.07
N THR A 105 8.84 3.21 0.04
CA THR A 105 9.23 1.85 0.42
C THR A 105 8.70 0.83 -0.58
N TYR A 106 7.44 1.01 -0.98
CA TYR A 106 6.84 0.13 -1.99
C TYR A 106 7.66 0.13 -3.27
N ASN A 107 8.03 1.32 -3.77
CA ASN A 107 8.76 1.39 -5.03
C ASN A 107 10.09 0.64 -4.96
N ILE A 108 10.79 0.76 -3.84
CA ILE A 108 12.06 0.07 -3.65
C ILE A 108 11.85 -1.44 -3.67
N LEU A 109 10.91 -1.93 -2.89
CA LEU A 109 10.69 -3.36 -2.75
C LEU A 109 10.14 -3.97 -4.04
N ALA A 110 9.21 -3.29 -4.69
CA ALA A 110 8.64 -3.79 -5.95
C ALA A 110 9.70 -3.85 -7.05
N ALA A 111 10.57 -2.84 -7.11
CA ALA A 111 11.64 -2.83 -8.09
C ALA A 111 12.65 -3.95 -7.85
N GLU A 112 12.75 -4.44 -6.62
CA GLU A 112 13.61 -5.58 -6.28
C GLU A 112 12.94 -6.92 -6.52
N GLY A 113 11.70 -6.91 -7.02
CA GLY A 113 10.98 -8.16 -7.28
C GLY A 113 10.31 -8.76 -6.06
N ARG A 114 10.16 -8.00 -4.97
CA ARG A 114 9.51 -8.50 -3.76
C ARG A 114 7.99 -8.53 -3.93
N LYS A 115 7.34 -9.46 -3.25
CA LYS A 115 5.88 -9.54 -3.24
C LYS A 115 5.35 -8.58 -2.18
N VAL A 116 5.12 -7.34 -2.58
CA VAL A 116 4.76 -6.26 -1.67
C VAL A 116 3.43 -5.63 -2.08
N ALA A 117 2.65 -5.22 -1.10
CA ALA A 117 1.44 -4.43 -1.34
C ALA A 117 1.52 -3.15 -0.53
N ALA A 118 1.11 -2.05 -1.14
CA ALA A 118 0.92 -0.79 -0.43
C ALA A 118 -0.58 -0.59 -0.24
N ALA A 119 -1.04 -0.66 0.99
CA ALA A 119 -2.45 -0.44 1.34
C ALA A 119 -2.55 0.97 1.92
N LEU A 120 -3.17 1.86 1.18
CA LEU A 120 -3.14 3.29 1.48
C LEU A 120 -4.48 3.77 2.02
N LEU A 121 -4.42 4.56 3.08
CA LEU A 121 -5.56 5.28 3.63
C LEU A 121 -5.28 6.77 3.44
N PHE A 122 -6.31 7.51 3.04
CA PHE A 122 -6.16 8.92 2.71
C PHE A 122 -6.78 9.85 3.74
N CYS A 123 -7.27 9.32 4.85
CA CYS A 123 -7.82 10.16 5.91
C CYS A 123 -7.06 10.01 7.20
#